data_8f8f4f888eb5bd0b3f99d1ac78b8f886
#
_entry.id   8f8f4f888eb5bd0b3f99d1ac78b8f886
#
_cell.length_a   1.000
_cell.length_b   1.000
_cell.length_c   1.000
_cell.angle_alpha   90.00
_cell.angle_beta   90.00
_cell.angle_gamma   90.00
#
_symmetry.space_group_name_H-M   'P 1'
#
loop_
_entity.id
_entity.type
_entity.pdbx_description
1 polymer ?
#
loop_
_entity_poly.entity_id
_entity_poly.type
_entity_poly.pdbx_seq_one_letter_code
_entity_poly.pdbx_strand_id
1 'polypeptide(L)'
;MAVLLLLAAAATEASEGAWQRYSKNETNLSPALSFPHETCFKSAAIAYDLPLTLLLAVARGESDFNVRARSHANAHGLMQILWPATANHLGIYRLSQLYEPCVNVDAGARYLREMLNRYDNNVHLALAAYNYGPHRIHENRKIPDGAAWYSSYIHRHLDYVLGRGPSALPASVARDYSVEAKMALITFGAPYRARAFVDQLQSAEPSLRLEWFREEAGRFRVMLLYNGKADLRRSQAKLRNAGFRLKRRG
;
A
#
# COMPACT_ATOMS: atom_id res chain seq x y z
N MET A 1 -13.80 26.32 -7.55
CA MET A 1 -14.31 25.14 -6.84
C MET A 1 -14.79 24.02 -7.77
N ALA A 2 -15.45 24.31 -8.89
CA ALA A 2 -15.97 23.26 -9.81
C ALA A 2 -14.91 22.34 -10.44
N VAL A 3 -13.73 22.85 -10.80
CA VAL A 3 -12.64 22.06 -11.43
C VAL A 3 -12.04 21.02 -10.47
N LEU A 4 -11.91 21.33 -9.17
CA LEU A 4 -11.42 20.36 -8.17
C LEU A 4 -12.41 19.20 -7.93
N LEU A 5 -13.70 19.47 -7.98
CA LEU A 5 -14.77 18.46 -7.82
C LEU A 5 -14.81 17.50 -9.03
N LEU A 6 -14.60 18.00 -10.24
CA LEU A 6 -14.54 17.18 -11.45
C LEU A 6 -13.30 16.27 -11.49
N LEU A 7 -12.15 16.75 -11.02
CA LEU A 7 -10.92 15.94 -10.95
C LEU A 7 -11.00 14.83 -9.89
N ALA A 8 -11.67 15.08 -8.76
CA ALA A 8 -11.86 14.06 -7.73
C ALA A 8 -12.85 12.96 -8.18
N ALA A 9 -13.92 13.31 -8.86
CA ALA A 9 -14.87 12.33 -9.43
C ALA A 9 -14.20 11.44 -10.49
N ALA A 10 -13.45 12.02 -11.42
CA ALA A 10 -12.71 11.29 -12.45
C ALA A 10 -11.66 10.33 -11.85
N ALA A 11 -11.00 10.71 -10.77
CA ALA A 11 -10.03 9.85 -10.09
C ALA A 11 -10.69 8.66 -9.39
N THR A 12 -11.89 8.83 -8.86
CA THR A 12 -12.67 7.76 -8.21
C THR A 12 -13.16 6.74 -9.24
N GLU A 13 -13.73 7.19 -10.35
CA GLU A 13 -14.18 6.33 -11.45
C GLU A 13 -13.00 5.57 -12.09
N ALA A 14 -11.86 6.21 -12.26
CA ALA A 14 -10.65 5.58 -12.76
C ALA A 14 -10.14 4.46 -11.82
N SER A 15 -10.23 4.67 -10.52
CA SER A 15 -9.85 3.67 -9.51
C SER A 15 -10.80 2.48 -9.50
N GLU A 16 -12.10 2.72 -9.53
CA GLU A 16 -13.11 1.66 -9.58
C GLU A 16 -12.96 0.81 -10.84
N GLY A 17 -12.84 1.44 -12.01
CA GLY A 17 -12.59 0.74 -13.27
C GLY A 17 -11.28 -0.06 -13.28
N ALA A 18 -10.24 0.39 -12.58
CA ALA A 18 -9.00 -0.36 -12.44
C ALA A 18 -9.20 -1.64 -11.61
N TRP A 19 -9.96 -1.57 -10.51
CA TRP A 19 -10.28 -2.74 -9.70
C TRP A 19 -11.20 -3.73 -10.41
N GLN A 20 -12.16 -3.26 -11.19
CA GLN A 20 -13.00 -4.12 -12.02
C GLN A 20 -12.18 -4.90 -13.05
N ARG A 21 -11.16 -4.27 -13.67
CA ARG A 21 -10.22 -4.96 -14.59
C ARG A 21 -9.35 -5.98 -13.85
N TYR A 22 -8.92 -5.65 -12.64
CA TYR A 22 -8.16 -6.57 -11.79
C TYR A 22 -8.99 -7.81 -11.46
N SER A 23 -10.21 -7.68 -10.93
CA SER A 23 -11.07 -8.79 -10.52
C SER A 23 -11.44 -9.73 -11.67
N LYS A 24 -11.49 -9.23 -12.91
CA LYS A 24 -11.71 -10.09 -14.10
C LYS A 24 -10.52 -10.99 -14.45
N ASN A 25 -9.32 -10.70 -13.95
CA ASN A 25 -8.09 -11.39 -14.33
C ASN A 25 -7.26 -11.87 -13.12
N GLU A 26 -7.76 -11.72 -11.90
CA GLU A 26 -7.00 -11.93 -10.66
C GLU A 26 -6.43 -13.35 -10.52
N THR A 27 -7.15 -14.36 -11.00
CA THR A 27 -6.73 -15.77 -10.96
C THR A 27 -5.49 -16.06 -11.81
N ASN A 28 -5.21 -15.21 -12.81
CA ASN A 28 -4.06 -15.34 -13.70
C ASN A 28 -2.86 -14.47 -13.27
N LEU A 29 -3.00 -13.73 -12.15
CA LEU A 29 -1.98 -12.81 -11.70
C LEU A 29 -1.16 -13.42 -10.56
N SER A 30 0.16 -13.34 -10.70
CA SER A 30 1.11 -13.78 -9.67
C SER A 30 2.03 -12.63 -9.27
N PRO A 31 2.54 -12.62 -8.03
CA PRO A 31 3.55 -11.67 -7.62
C PRO A 31 4.79 -11.77 -8.51
N ALA A 32 5.34 -10.62 -8.93
CA ALA A 32 6.57 -10.57 -9.73
C ALA A 32 7.84 -10.72 -8.87
N LEU A 33 7.70 -10.59 -7.54
CA LEU A 33 8.77 -10.63 -6.54
C LEU A 33 8.39 -11.59 -5.42
N SER A 34 9.39 -12.07 -4.67
CA SER A 34 9.16 -12.71 -3.36
C SER A 34 9.03 -11.64 -2.28
N PHE A 35 8.12 -11.87 -1.33
CA PHE A 35 7.80 -10.92 -0.27
C PHE A 35 8.06 -11.53 1.12
N PRO A 36 8.33 -10.69 2.16
CA PRO A 36 8.47 -11.17 3.54
C PRO A 36 7.22 -11.92 4.00
N HIS A 37 7.42 -12.97 4.79
CA HIS A 37 6.34 -13.78 5.36
C HIS A 37 5.38 -14.41 4.33
N GLU A 38 5.86 -14.67 3.11
CA GLU A 38 5.05 -15.11 1.97
C GLU A 38 4.23 -16.38 2.28
N THR A 39 4.76 -17.28 3.11
CA THR A 39 4.05 -18.50 3.54
C THR A 39 2.76 -18.15 4.30
N CYS A 40 2.81 -17.15 5.21
CA CYS A 40 1.61 -16.68 5.93
C CYS A 40 0.57 -16.12 4.95
N PHE A 41 1.00 -15.32 3.97
CA PHE A 41 0.11 -14.75 2.96
C PHE A 41 -0.50 -15.82 2.05
N LYS A 42 0.27 -16.82 1.62
CA LYS A 42 -0.23 -17.95 0.81
C LYS A 42 -1.27 -18.75 1.58
N SER A 43 -1.01 -19.08 2.85
CA SER A 43 -1.96 -19.80 3.68
C SER A 43 -3.26 -19.02 3.88
N ALA A 44 -3.17 -17.72 4.17
CA ALA A 44 -4.34 -16.87 4.35
C ALA A 44 -5.11 -16.65 3.03
N ALA A 45 -4.41 -16.51 1.89
CA ALA A 45 -5.02 -16.40 0.57
C ALA A 45 -5.92 -17.62 0.28
N ILE A 46 -5.42 -18.81 0.55
CA ILE A 46 -6.17 -20.08 0.39
C ILE A 46 -7.34 -20.15 1.38
N ALA A 47 -7.07 -19.87 2.67
CA ALA A 47 -8.07 -20.02 3.74
C ALA A 47 -9.30 -19.10 3.56
N TYR A 48 -9.09 -17.91 3.00
CA TYR A 48 -10.13 -16.90 2.83
C TYR A 48 -10.52 -16.64 1.36
N ASP A 49 -10.07 -17.50 0.44
CA ASP A 49 -10.36 -17.36 -1.01
C ASP A 49 -10.05 -15.94 -1.52
N LEU A 50 -8.84 -15.46 -1.24
CA LEU A 50 -8.37 -14.12 -1.62
C LEU A 50 -7.19 -14.22 -2.59
N PRO A 51 -7.10 -13.32 -3.58
CA PRO A 51 -5.91 -13.24 -4.41
C PRO A 51 -4.68 -12.89 -3.55
N LEU A 52 -3.61 -13.70 -3.67
CA LEU A 52 -2.34 -13.44 -2.97
C LEU A 52 -1.81 -12.04 -3.29
N THR A 53 -1.93 -11.61 -4.54
CA THR A 53 -1.48 -10.29 -5.00
C THR A 53 -2.20 -9.13 -4.30
N LEU A 54 -3.49 -9.29 -4.00
CA LEU A 54 -4.27 -8.30 -3.25
C LEU A 54 -3.81 -8.22 -1.78
N LEU A 55 -3.63 -9.35 -1.12
CA LEU A 55 -3.15 -9.37 0.27
C LEU A 55 -1.76 -8.74 0.40
N LEU A 56 -0.85 -9.05 -0.51
CA LEU A 56 0.49 -8.46 -0.54
C LEU A 56 0.43 -6.95 -0.80
N ALA A 57 -0.46 -6.49 -1.69
CA ALA A 57 -0.64 -5.07 -1.96
C ALA A 57 -1.16 -4.32 -0.74
N VAL A 58 -2.12 -4.90 0.00
CA VAL A 58 -2.62 -4.32 1.26
C VAL A 58 -1.52 -4.24 2.31
N ALA A 59 -0.80 -5.33 2.57
CA ALA A 59 0.28 -5.35 3.56
C ALA A 59 1.40 -4.35 3.21
N ARG A 60 1.76 -4.25 1.92
CA ARG A 60 2.72 -3.24 1.46
C ARG A 60 2.22 -1.82 1.72
N GLY A 61 0.96 -1.54 1.45
CA GLY A 61 0.36 -0.24 1.68
C GLY A 61 0.20 0.11 3.16
N GLU A 62 -0.13 -0.87 4.00
CA GLU A 62 -0.38 -0.67 5.42
C GLU A 62 0.90 -0.50 6.25
N SER A 63 1.91 -1.31 6.00
CA SER A 63 3.09 -1.36 6.86
C SER A 63 4.42 -1.45 6.12
N ASP A 64 4.39 -1.63 4.79
CA ASP A 64 5.57 -2.02 4.01
C ASP A 64 6.24 -3.28 4.59
N PHE A 65 5.42 -4.25 4.98
CA PHE A 65 5.80 -5.51 5.63
C PHE A 65 6.51 -5.35 6.99
N ASN A 66 6.32 -4.24 7.67
CA ASN A 66 6.88 -4.05 9.01
C ASN A 66 5.98 -4.72 10.07
N VAL A 67 6.44 -5.84 10.63
CA VAL A 67 5.74 -6.60 11.68
C VAL A 67 5.45 -5.75 12.92
N ARG A 68 6.32 -4.77 13.24
CA ARG A 68 6.17 -3.90 14.41
C ARG A 68 5.56 -2.55 14.10
N ALA A 69 4.95 -2.38 12.92
CA ALA A 69 4.29 -1.14 12.58
C ALA A 69 3.17 -0.82 13.58
N ARG A 70 3.08 0.44 13.96
CA ARG A 70 2.01 1.00 14.80
C ARG A 70 1.61 2.35 14.25
N SER A 71 0.31 2.55 14.04
CA SER A 71 -0.25 3.84 13.64
C SER A 71 -0.70 4.66 14.85
N HIS A 72 -0.92 5.97 14.66
CA HIS A 72 -1.54 6.83 15.69
C HIS A 72 -2.97 6.43 16.03
N ALA A 73 -3.68 5.81 15.09
CA ALA A 73 -5.01 5.26 15.33
C ALA A 73 -4.99 3.94 16.12
N ASN A 74 -3.80 3.52 16.61
CA ASN A 74 -3.60 2.26 17.32
C ASN A 74 -3.87 1.01 16.47
N ALA A 75 -3.54 1.07 15.15
CA ALA A 75 -3.49 -0.10 14.28
C ALA A 75 -2.09 -0.72 14.31
N HIS A 76 -1.99 -2.05 14.26
CA HIS A 76 -0.76 -2.79 14.54
C HIS A 76 -0.45 -3.88 13.50
N GLY A 77 0.85 -4.09 13.25
CA GLY A 77 1.41 -5.20 12.49
C GLY A 77 1.30 -5.04 10.97
N LEU A 78 1.52 -6.14 10.25
CA LEU A 78 1.62 -6.20 8.79
C LEU A 78 0.39 -5.63 8.07
N MET A 79 -0.81 -5.99 8.54
CA MET A 79 -2.09 -5.65 7.95
C MET A 79 -2.81 -4.51 8.70
N GLN A 80 -2.13 -3.87 9.67
CA GLN A 80 -2.62 -2.72 10.44
C GLN A 80 -4.00 -2.96 11.07
N ILE A 81 -4.12 -4.00 11.87
CA ILE A 81 -5.36 -4.33 12.59
C ILE A 81 -5.56 -3.37 13.76
N LEU A 82 -6.71 -2.71 13.79
CA LEU A 82 -7.05 -1.72 14.82
C LEU A 82 -7.28 -2.41 16.18
N TRP A 83 -6.51 -1.97 17.18
CA TRP A 83 -6.61 -2.44 18.56
C TRP A 83 -7.42 -1.46 19.42
N PRO A 84 -8.30 -1.93 20.31
CA PRO A 84 -8.75 -3.33 20.46
C PRO A 84 -9.95 -3.68 19.56
N ALA A 85 -10.56 -2.71 18.88
CA ALA A 85 -11.89 -2.86 18.27
C ALA A 85 -11.92 -3.98 17.20
N THR A 86 -11.14 -3.83 16.10
CA THR A 86 -11.12 -4.85 15.04
C THR A 86 -10.44 -6.13 15.52
N ALA A 87 -9.40 -6.04 16.36
CA ALA A 87 -8.73 -7.21 16.92
C ALA A 87 -9.70 -8.10 17.73
N ASN A 88 -10.48 -7.51 18.63
CA ASN A 88 -11.46 -8.27 19.44
C ASN A 88 -12.56 -8.88 18.58
N HIS A 89 -13.05 -8.15 17.55
CA HIS A 89 -14.00 -8.70 16.58
C HIS A 89 -13.45 -9.95 15.88
N LEU A 90 -12.14 -9.98 15.62
CA LEU A 90 -11.45 -11.10 14.99
C LEU A 90 -10.96 -12.17 16.00
N GLY A 91 -11.34 -12.08 17.28
CA GLY A 91 -10.96 -13.05 18.31
C GLY A 91 -9.54 -12.90 18.85
N ILE A 92 -8.90 -11.75 18.64
CA ILE A 92 -7.55 -11.44 19.13
C ILE A 92 -7.68 -10.56 20.38
N TYR A 93 -7.38 -11.12 21.53
CA TYR A 93 -7.56 -10.47 22.84
C TYR A 93 -6.24 -10.03 23.51
N ARG A 94 -5.09 -10.29 22.88
CA ARG A 94 -3.79 -9.86 23.37
C ARG A 94 -3.05 -9.09 22.29
N LEU A 95 -2.65 -7.86 22.60
CA LEU A 95 -1.94 -6.98 21.65
C LEU A 95 -0.68 -7.64 21.06
N SER A 96 0.05 -8.43 21.86
CA SER A 96 1.25 -9.13 21.40
C SER A 96 1.03 -10.04 20.21
N GLN A 97 -0.18 -10.62 20.07
CA GLN A 97 -0.54 -11.51 18.96
C GLN A 97 -0.54 -10.74 17.61
N LEU A 98 -0.82 -9.44 17.61
CA LEU A 98 -0.79 -8.63 16.40
C LEU A 98 0.63 -8.38 15.86
N TYR A 99 1.66 -8.73 16.62
CA TYR A 99 3.05 -8.70 16.17
C TYR A 99 3.59 -10.07 15.72
N GLU A 100 2.74 -11.10 15.79
CA GLU A 100 3.02 -12.41 15.20
C GLU A 100 2.62 -12.38 13.71
N PRO A 101 3.57 -12.58 12.77
CA PRO A 101 3.29 -12.35 11.34
C PRO A 101 2.08 -13.10 10.81
N CYS A 102 2.00 -14.41 11.03
CA CYS A 102 0.91 -15.22 10.51
C CYS A 102 -0.43 -14.91 11.17
N VAL A 103 -0.45 -14.59 12.47
CA VAL A 103 -1.68 -14.16 13.16
C VAL A 103 -2.21 -12.84 12.61
N ASN A 104 -1.32 -11.89 12.36
CA ASN A 104 -1.71 -10.59 11.83
C ASN A 104 -2.19 -10.67 10.37
N VAL A 105 -1.52 -11.49 9.55
CA VAL A 105 -1.91 -11.72 8.15
C VAL A 105 -3.25 -12.43 8.08
N ASP A 106 -3.46 -13.46 8.90
CA ASP A 106 -4.74 -14.18 8.99
C ASP A 106 -5.89 -13.25 9.37
N ALA A 107 -5.70 -12.44 10.42
CA ALA A 107 -6.68 -11.45 10.86
C ALA A 107 -7.01 -10.43 9.77
N GLY A 108 -5.98 -9.91 9.07
CA GLY A 108 -6.17 -8.95 7.98
C GLY A 108 -6.88 -9.55 6.77
N ALA A 109 -6.54 -10.78 6.42
CA ALA A 109 -7.19 -11.51 5.33
C ALA A 109 -8.67 -11.79 5.65
N ARG A 110 -8.96 -12.29 6.86
CA ARG A 110 -10.34 -12.50 7.32
C ARG A 110 -11.14 -11.19 7.28
N TYR A 111 -10.60 -10.10 7.81
CA TYR A 111 -11.29 -8.81 7.79
C TYR A 111 -11.52 -8.28 6.36
N LEU A 112 -10.55 -8.45 5.46
CA LEU A 112 -10.71 -8.09 4.06
C LEU A 112 -11.79 -8.94 3.38
N ARG A 113 -11.87 -10.25 3.65
CA ARG A 113 -12.93 -11.14 3.14
C ARG A 113 -14.30 -10.70 3.67
N GLU A 114 -14.41 -10.33 4.93
CA GLU A 114 -15.65 -9.78 5.51
C GLU A 114 -16.09 -8.51 4.76
N MET A 115 -15.16 -7.63 4.40
CA MET A 115 -15.48 -6.44 3.61
C MET A 115 -15.89 -6.80 2.17
N LEU A 116 -15.21 -7.72 1.52
CA LEU A 116 -15.59 -8.18 0.18
C LEU A 116 -16.98 -8.82 0.18
N ASN A 117 -17.30 -9.66 1.15
CA ASN A 117 -18.63 -10.25 1.27
C ASN A 117 -19.73 -9.21 1.50
N ARG A 118 -19.41 -8.15 2.26
CA ARG A 118 -20.36 -7.07 2.52
C ARG A 118 -20.68 -6.22 1.29
N TYR A 119 -19.74 -6.11 0.35
CA TYR A 119 -19.86 -5.27 -0.84
C TYR A 119 -19.84 -6.08 -2.15
N ASP A 120 -20.43 -7.27 -2.15
CA ASP A 120 -20.61 -8.13 -3.34
C ASP A 120 -19.32 -8.31 -4.16
N ASN A 121 -18.18 -8.51 -3.47
CA ASN A 121 -16.84 -8.58 -4.06
C ASN A 121 -16.38 -7.31 -4.81
N ASN A 122 -17.01 -6.18 -4.58
CA ASN A 122 -16.49 -4.90 -5.06
C ASN A 122 -15.22 -4.51 -4.29
N VAL A 123 -14.06 -4.79 -4.88
CA VAL A 123 -12.75 -4.53 -4.25
C VAL A 123 -12.55 -3.06 -3.89
N HIS A 124 -13.07 -2.13 -4.72
CA HIS A 124 -12.96 -0.69 -4.45
C HIS A 124 -13.69 -0.30 -3.15
N LEU A 125 -14.92 -0.76 -2.97
CA LEU A 125 -15.71 -0.51 -1.76
C LEU A 125 -15.16 -1.26 -0.55
N ALA A 126 -14.75 -2.51 -0.73
CA ALA A 126 -14.16 -3.32 0.34
C ALA A 126 -12.89 -2.70 0.91
N LEU A 127 -11.99 -2.21 0.06
CA LEU A 127 -10.79 -1.50 0.49
C LEU A 127 -11.12 -0.17 1.17
N ALA A 128 -12.07 0.59 0.64
CA ALA A 128 -12.55 1.81 1.28
C ALA A 128 -13.06 1.53 2.70
N ALA A 129 -13.85 0.45 2.88
CA ALA A 129 -14.38 0.03 4.17
C ALA A 129 -13.31 -0.56 5.10
N TYR A 130 -12.35 -1.29 4.57
CA TYR A 130 -11.22 -1.82 5.34
C TYR A 130 -10.48 -0.70 6.10
N ASN A 131 -10.22 0.41 5.41
CA ASN A 131 -9.47 1.53 5.99
C ASN A 131 -10.36 2.53 6.77
N TYR A 132 -11.56 2.83 6.26
CA TYR A 132 -12.41 3.91 6.78
C TYR A 132 -13.46 3.42 7.78
N GLY A 133 -13.62 2.11 7.86
CA GLY A 133 -14.66 1.43 8.63
C GLY A 133 -15.97 1.24 7.84
N PRO A 134 -16.58 0.03 7.93
CA PRO A 134 -17.72 -0.35 7.11
C PRO A 134 -18.99 0.48 7.38
N HIS A 135 -19.13 1.08 8.56
CA HIS A 135 -20.28 1.94 8.89
C HIS A 135 -20.29 3.28 8.13
N ARG A 136 -19.17 3.68 7.53
CA ARG A 136 -19.03 4.94 6.79
C ARG A 136 -19.09 4.78 5.28
N ILE A 137 -19.10 3.55 4.80
CA ILE A 137 -19.16 3.24 3.37
C ILE A 137 -20.52 2.66 3.04
N HIS A 138 -21.20 3.29 2.09
CA HIS A 138 -22.52 2.87 1.64
C HIS A 138 -22.51 2.74 0.11
N GLU A 139 -23.02 1.63 -0.41
CA GLU A 139 -23.01 1.31 -1.84
C GLU A 139 -23.70 2.38 -2.70
N ASN A 140 -24.82 2.92 -2.20
CA ASN A 140 -25.66 3.87 -2.91
C ASN A 140 -25.31 5.35 -2.62
N ARG A 141 -24.15 5.62 -2.03
CA ARG A 141 -23.70 6.98 -1.71
C ARG A 141 -22.29 7.22 -2.22
N LYS A 142 -22.00 8.48 -2.52
CA LYS A 142 -20.62 8.87 -2.82
C LYS A 142 -19.70 8.45 -1.68
N ILE A 143 -18.66 7.71 -2.03
CA ILE A 143 -17.60 7.31 -1.08
C ILE A 143 -16.88 8.57 -0.59
N PRO A 144 -16.58 8.71 0.72
CA PRO A 144 -15.75 9.81 1.22
C PRO A 144 -14.41 9.88 0.49
N ASP A 145 -13.97 11.08 0.13
CA ASP A 145 -12.74 11.28 -0.67
C ASP A 145 -11.51 10.61 -0.06
N GLY A 146 -11.41 10.58 1.28
CA GLY A 146 -10.33 9.87 1.98
C GLY A 146 -10.39 8.35 1.84
N ALA A 147 -11.60 7.77 1.73
CA ALA A 147 -11.78 6.34 1.53
C ALA A 147 -11.51 5.93 0.07
N ALA A 148 -11.99 6.73 -0.90
CA ALA A 148 -11.69 6.54 -2.32
C ALA A 148 -10.19 6.64 -2.60
N TRP A 149 -9.51 7.58 -1.94
CA TRP A 149 -8.06 7.71 -2.01
C TRP A 149 -7.34 6.43 -1.57
N TYR A 150 -7.77 5.78 -0.49
CA TYR A 150 -7.12 4.55 0.00
C TYR A 150 -7.18 3.42 -1.03
N SER A 151 -8.31 3.23 -1.67
CA SER A 151 -8.45 2.23 -2.73
C SER A 151 -7.45 2.46 -3.89
N SER A 152 -7.31 3.71 -4.35
CA SER A 152 -6.31 4.09 -5.36
C SER A 152 -4.87 3.89 -4.85
N TYR A 153 -4.63 4.15 -3.56
CA TYR A 153 -3.35 3.94 -2.92
C TYR A 153 -2.94 2.46 -2.92
N ILE A 154 -3.85 1.55 -2.57
CA ILE A 154 -3.58 0.11 -2.62
C ILE A 154 -3.39 -0.39 -4.06
N HIS A 155 -4.14 0.15 -5.04
CA HIS A 155 -3.93 -0.21 -6.44
C HIS A 155 -2.50 0.09 -6.92
N ARG A 156 -1.93 1.21 -6.51
CA ARG A 156 -0.52 1.51 -6.81
C ARG A 156 0.45 0.48 -6.21
N HIS A 157 0.16 -0.03 -5.01
CA HIS A 157 0.94 -1.12 -4.42
C HIS A 157 0.72 -2.45 -5.12
N LEU A 158 -0.47 -2.69 -5.64
CA LEU A 158 -0.75 -3.85 -6.50
C LEU A 158 0.10 -3.81 -7.78
N ASP A 159 0.20 -2.64 -8.43
CA ASP A 159 1.06 -2.50 -9.61
C ASP A 159 2.52 -2.84 -9.29
N TYR A 160 3.02 -2.46 -8.13
CA TYR A 160 4.36 -2.86 -7.69
C TYR A 160 4.47 -4.37 -7.47
N VAL A 161 3.50 -4.99 -6.78
CA VAL A 161 3.47 -6.45 -6.54
C VAL A 161 3.47 -7.23 -7.86
N LEU A 162 2.82 -6.70 -8.88
CA LEU A 162 2.75 -7.27 -10.22
C LEU A 162 3.96 -6.93 -11.11
N GLY A 163 4.98 -6.25 -10.57
CA GLY A 163 6.15 -5.81 -11.34
C GLY A 163 5.83 -4.71 -12.36
N ARG A 164 4.78 -3.94 -12.13
CA ARG A 164 4.33 -2.83 -12.98
C ARG A 164 4.62 -1.49 -12.30
N GLY A 165 4.66 -0.42 -13.08
CA GLY A 165 4.83 0.92 -12.55
C GLY A 165 6.30 1.38 -12.47
N PRO A 166 6.51 2.71 -12.28
CA PRO A 166 7.82 3.36 -12.39
C PRO A 166 8.80 2.96 -11.28
N SER A 167 8.29 2.50 -10.13
CA SER A 167 9.13 2.05 -9.01
C SER A 167 9.39 0.56 -8.99
N ALA A 168 8.80 -0.19 -9.92
CA ALA A 168 9.04 -1.62 -10.03
C ALA A 168 10.48 -1.91 -10.46
N LEU A 169 11.10 -2.93 -9.85
CA LEU A 169 12.41 -3.38 -10.29
C LEU A 169 12.30 -4.07 -11.66
N PRO A 170 13.27 -3.84 -12.57
CA PRO A 170 13.40 -4.68 -13.75
C PRO A 170 13.46 -6.16 -13.33
N ALA A 171 12.71 -7.02 -14.00
CA ALA A 171 12.64 -8.46 -13.68
C ALA A 171 14.01 -9.17 -13.64
N SER A 172 15.03 -8.56 -14.27
CA SER A 172 16.42 -9.05 -14.26
C SER A 172 17.20 -8.71 -12.98
N VAL A 173 16.74 -7.79 -12.13
CA VAL A 173 17.55 -7.19 -11.06
C VAL A 173 17.10 -7.61 -9.66
N ALA A 174 15.83 -7.86 -9.43
CA ALA A 174 15.37 -8.26 -8.10
C ALA A 174 14.16 -9.19 -8.18
N ARG A 175 14.31 -10.33 -7.56
CA ARG A 175 13.23 -11.31 -7.37
C ARG A 175 12.80 -11.40 -5.89
N ASP A 176 13.43 -10.61 -5.02
CA ASP A 176 13.19 -10.66 -3.58
C ASP A 176 13.04 -9.24 -3.01
N TYR A 177 11.86 -8.94 -2.46
CA TYR A 177 11.55 -7.67 -1.81
C TYR A 177 12.45 -7.41 -0.59
N SER A 178 12.88 -8.46 0.12
CA SER A 178 13.72 -8.34 1.31
C SER A 178 15.12 -7.82 1.00
N VAL A 179 15.59 -7.93 -0.24
CA VAL A 179 16.90 -7.44 -0.70
C VAL A 179 16.87 -5.95 -1.07
N GLU A 180 15.68 -5.39 -1.28
CA GLU A 180 15.52 -3.98 -1.62
C GLU A 180 15.68 -3.09 -0.40
N ALA A 181 16.75 -2.31 -0.37
CA ALA A 181 16.98 -1.34 0.70
C ALA A 181 16.24 -0.02 0.43
N LYS A 182 15.84 0.67 1.50
CA LYS A 182 15.05 1.89 1.45
C LYS A 182 15.71 3.01 2.25
N MET A 183 15.72 4.21 1.69
CA MET A 183 16.19 5.42 2.36
C MET A 183 15.09 6.47 2.39
N ALA A 184 14.74 6.94 3.59
CA ALA A 184 13.77 8.03 3.74
C ALA A 184 14.36 9.35 3.21
N LEU A 185 13.59 10.05 2.40
CA LEU A 185 13.95 11.35 1.83
C LEU A 185 13.28 12.51 2.57
N ILE A 186 11.95 12.48 2.63
CA ILE A 186 11.13 13.55 3.18
C ILE A 186 9.75 13.02 3.58
N THR A 187 9.07 13.72 4.50
CA THR A 187 7.71 13.41 4.92
C THR A 187 6.80 14.61 4.64
N PHE A 188 5.60 14.36 4.12
CA PHE A 188 4.58 15.36 3.84
C PHE A 188 3.35 15.15 4.71
N GLY A 189 2.61 16.22 4.98
CA GLY A 189 1.33 16.17 5.71
C GLY A 189 0.13 15.79 4.84
N ALA A 190 0.31 15.56 3.53
CA ALA A 190 -0.76 15.21 2.63
C ALA A 190 -0.27 14.31 1.48
N PRO A 191 -1.09 13.32 1.04
CA PRO A 191 -0.68 12.35 0.02
C PRO A 191 -0.43 12.98 -1.34
N TYR A 192 -1.22 13.98 -1.73
CA TYR A 192 -1.05 14.67 -3.01
C TYR A 192 0.29 15.42 -3.10
N ARG A 193 0.83 15.91 -1.97
CA ARG A 193 2.15 16.54 -1.92
C ARG A 193 3.27 15.52 -2.06
N ALA A 194 3.15 14.36 -1.39
CA ALA A 194 4.10 13.27 -1.54
C ALA A 194 4.13 12.75 -2.98
N ARG A 195 2.96 12.58 -3.59
CA ARG A 195 2.81 12.18 -5.00
C ARG A 195 3.43 13.21 -5.94
N ALA A 196 3.05 14.48 -5.83
CA ALA A 196 3.59 15.54 -6.70
C ALA A 196 5.12 15.65 -6.61
N PHE A 197 5.68 15.47 -5.42
CA PHE A 197 7.12 15.45 -5.22
C PHE A 197 7.80 14.27 -5.94
N VAL A 198 7.23 13.07 -5.84
CA VAL A 198 7.72 11.88 -6.56
C VAL A 198 7.61 12.10 -8.07
N ASP A 199 6.46 12.55 -8.56
CA ASP A 199 6.20 12.80 -9.99
C ASP A 199 7.19 13.83 -10.55
N GLN A 200 7.48 14.91 -9.81
CA GLN A 200 8.45 15.94 -10.20
C GLN A 200 9.87 15.37 -10.32
N LEU A 201 10.33 14.61 -9.34
CA LEU A 201 11.68 14.04 -9.36
C LEU A 201 11.82 12.96 -10.45
N GLN A 202 10.80 12.13 -10.65
CA GLN A 202 10.80 11.10 -11.69
C GLN A 202 10.64 11.67 -13.10
N SER A 203 10.01 12.84 -13.25
CA SER A 203 9.99 13.57 -14.53
C SER A 203 11.37 14.09 -14.90
N ALA A 204 12.16 14.55 -13.92
CA ALA A 204 13.52 15.01 -14.14
C ALA A 204 14.53 13.86 -14.31
N GLU A 205 14.34 12.79 -13.57
CA GLU A 205 15.20 11.59 -13.55
C GLU A 205 14.34 10.32 -13.54
N PRO A 206 13.85 9.86 -14.70
CA PRO A 206 12.91 8.72 -14.80
C PRO A 206 13.41 7.40 -14.20
N SER A 207 14.72 7.26 -14.07
CA SER A 207 15.35 6.08 -13.49
C SER A 207 15.43 6.08 -11.96
N LEU A 208 14.97 7.15 -11.28
CA LEU A 208 14.83 7.17 -9.84
C LEU A 208 13.67 6.28 -9.40
N ARG A 209 13.96 5.35 -8.52
CA ARG A 209 12.97 4.48 -7.91
C ARG A 209 12.48 5.12 -6.62
N LEU A 210 11.39 5.86 -6.71
CA LEU A 210 10.79 6.61 -5.61
C LEU A 210 9.40 6.07 -5.32
N GLU A 211 9.12 5.85 -4.05
CA GLU A 211 7.83 5.47 -3.53
C GLU A 211 7.45 6.36 -2.36
N TRP A 212 6.16 6.46 -2.08
CA TRP A 212 5.70 7.08 -0.85
C TRP A 212 4.70 6.18 -0.14
N PHE A 213 4.82 6.12 1.17
CA PHE A 213 4.04 5.29 2.05
C PHE A 213 3.32 6.14 3.08
N ARG A 214 2.14 5.70 3.47
CA ARG A 214 1.46 6.26 4.63
C ARG A 214 2.17 5.74 5.88
N GLU A 215 2.85 6.63 6.59
CA GLU A 215 3.51 6.31 7.85
C GLU A 215 2.50 6.27 9.01
N GLU A 216 1.55 7.24 8.96
CA GLU A 216 0.47 7.41 9.92
C GLU A 216 -0.59 8.36 9.35
N ALA A 217 -1.71 8.55 10.04
CA ALA A 217 -2.73 9.48 9.60
C ALA A 217 -2.13 10.89 9.40
N GLY A 218 -2.26 11.42 8.20
CA GLY A 218 -1.73 12.72 7.81
C GLY A 218 -0.21 12.78 7.63
N ARG A 219 0.52 11.63 7.62
CA ARG A 219 1.96 11.61 7.33
C ARG A 219 2.32 10.63 6.22
N PHE A 220 2.95 11.14 5.19
CA PHE A 220 3.29 10.41 3.97
C PHE A 220 4.79 10.55 3.70
N ARG A 221 5.53 9.46 3.93
CA ARG A 221 6.98 9.41 3.79
C ARG A 221 7.37 9.00 2.38
N VAL A 222 8.21 9.79 1.73
CA VAL A 222 8.82 9.43 0.45
C VAL A 222 10.12 8.69 0.70
N MET A 223 10.29 7.56 0.03
CA MET A 223 11.44 6.67 0.12
C MET A 223 12.14 6.56 -1.23
N LEU A 224 13.46 6.53 -1.20
CA LEU A 224 14.28 6.06 -2.32
C LEU A 224 14.50 4.57 -2.15
N LEU A 225 14.19 3.80 -3.17
CA LEU A 225 14.43 2.36 -3.25
C LEU A 225 15.75 2.12 -4.00
N TYR A 226 16.61 1.21 -3.48
CA TYR A 226 17.91 0.97 -4.09
C TYR A 226 18.43 -0.44 -3.81
N ASN A 227 19.31 -0.93 -4.68
CA ASN A 227 19.97 -2.23 -4.58
C ASN A 227 21.46 -2.08 -4.28
N GLY A 228 21.80 -2.15 -3.01
CA GLY A 228 23.17 -2.09 -2.55
C GLY A 228 23.84 -0.69 -2.66
N LYS A 229 25.06 -0.60 -2.15
CA LYS A 229 25.80 0.67 -1.97
C LYS A 229 26.10 1.41 -3.28
N ALA A 230 26.36 0.69 -4.38
CA ALA A 230 26.70 1.31 -5.66
C ALA A 230 25.46 1.98 -6.27
N ASP A 231 24.30 1.34 -6.20
CA ASP A 231 23.03 1.89 -6.67
C ASP A 231 22.59 3.08 -5.83
N LEU A 232 22.74 3.01 -4.51
CA LEU A 232 22.49 4.16 -3.62
C LEU A 232 23.29 5.40 -4.05
N ARG A 233 24.59 5.25 -4.31
CA ARG A 233 25.45 6.39 -4.73
C ARG A 233 24.99 7.00 -6.05
N ARG A 234 24.66 6.15 -7.05
CA ARG A 234 24.11 6.62 -8.34
C ARG A 234 22.79 7.37 -8.16
N SER A 235 21.88 6.79 -7.38
CA SER A 235 20.56 7.40 -7.11
C SER A 235 20.68 8.71 -6.33
N GLN A 236 21.62 8.83 -5.39
CA GLN A 236 21.90 10.08 -4.70
C GLN A 236 22.45 11.16 -5.63
N ALA A 237 23.29 10.78 -6.61
CA ALA A 237 23.75 11.73 -7.65
C ALA A 237 22.59 12.22 -8.51
N LYS A 238 21.70 11.31 -8.95
CA LYS A 238 20.49 11.65 -9.71
C LYS A 238 19.53 12.55 -8.93
N LEU A 239 19.32 12.30 -7.63
CA LEU A 239 18.53 13.19 -6.78
C LEU A 239 19.09 14.62 -6.75
N ARG A 240 20.43 14.77 -6.66
CA ARG A 240 21.08 16.09 -6.72
C ARG A 240 20.88 16.77 -8.07
N ASN A 241 20.99 16.03 -9.17
CA ASN A 241 20.75 16.55 -10.52
C ASN A 241 19.28 16.99 -10.70
N ALA A 242 18.34 16.26 -10.11
CA ALA A 242 16.92 16.62 -10.05
C ALA A 242 16.62 17.79 -9.07
N GLY A 243 17.64 18.40 -8.47
CA GLY A 243 17.49 19.56 -7.57
C GLY A 243 17.22 19.19 -6.10
N PHE A 244 17.19 17.90 -5.73
CA PHE A 244 16.97 17.50 -4.35
C PHE A 244 18.28 17.30 -3.58
N ARG A 245 18.50 18.12 -2.55
CA ARG A 245 19.66 18.01 -1.66
C ARG A 245 19.30 17.26 -0.38
N LEU A 246 19.94 16.13 -0.18
CA LEU A 246 19.86 15.41 1.08
C LEU A 246 20.45 16.27 2.21
N LYS A 247 19.69 16.49 3.29
CA LYS A 247 20.26 17.10 4.50
C LYS A 247 21.33 16.15 5.06
N ARG A 248 22.54 16.62 5.28
CA ARG A 248 23.53 15.88 6.05
C ARG A 248 22.95 15.67 7.45
N ARG A 249 22.83 14.40 7.88
CA ARG A 249 22.64 14.13 9.31
C ARG A 249 23.93 14.58 9.99
N GLY A 250 23.83 15.65 10.80
CA GLY A 250 24.86 15.98 11.78
C GLY A 250 24.91 14.92 12.85
#